data_13cc29fcb4e151edbff5219edb588689
#
_entry.id   13cc29fcb4e151edbff5219edb588689
#
_cell.length_a   1.000
_cell.length_b   1.000
_cell.length_c   1.000
_cell.angle_alpha   90.00
_cell.angle_beta   90.00
_cell.angle_gamma   90.00
#
_symmetry.space_group_name_H-M   'P 1'
#
loop_
_entity.id
_entity.type
_entity.pdbx_description
1 polymer ?
#
loop_
_entity_poly.entity_id
_entity_poly.type
_entity_poly.pdbx_seq_one_letter_code
_entity_poly.pdbx_strand_id
1 'polypeptide(L)'
;MTYSGENLKEIIFPLGGIGTGCIGLSGDGRLCDWEIFNRPNKGSYNGYSHICVIAETKGKRSVKVLNGDLMKELSGRYSKARFAGYGFGPDAAAMCGFPHFKNVVFEGEFPFAKLTFTDGSFPGEVQLTAFNPFIPLNAEDSGIPAAFFSIRFRNTTQKDIRYAAVFSVGNPFEKSRNASAGEGLCGVTLCNAAAEDPNAIGYGDLTLATDAPGAGEQHYWYRGAWKDPIVTFYNEVQAGLPLPHREYSEAGCGDHASVYASVSC
;
A
#
# COMPACT_ATOMS: atom_id res chain seq x y z
N MET A 1 -12.34 5.58 -18.86
CA MET A 1 -11.58 6.82 -19.15
C MET A 1 -10.11 6.56 -18.86
N THR A 2 -9.20 7.09 -19.73
CA THR A 2 -7.75 6.86 -19.62
C THR A 2 -7.04 8.18 -19.38
N TYR A 3 -6.11 8.20 -18.44
CA TYR A 3 -5.36 9.37 -18.02
C TYR A 3 -3.87 9.06 -17.91
N SER A 4 -3.02 10.05 -18.17
CA SER A 4 -1.56 9.93 -18.05
C SER A 4 -0.92 11.32 -17.83
N GLY A 5 0.36 11.36 -17.46
CA GLY A 5 1.12 12.58 -17.25
C GLY A 5 0.48 13.51 -16.22
N GLU A 6 0.40 14.80 -16.51
CA GLU A 6 -0.13 15.82 -15.61
C GLU A 6 -1.60 15.60 -15.18
N ASN A 7 -2.38 14.85 -15.95
CA ASN A 7 -3.78 14.58 -15.63
C ASN A 7 -3.95 13.60 -14.47
N LEU A 8 -2.93 12.83 -14.11
CA LEU A 8 -2.99 11.87 -13.00
C LEU A 8 -3.15 12.55 -11.63
N LYS A 9 -2.70 13.79 -11.51
CA LYS A 9 -2.74 14.54 -10.23
C LYS A 9 -4.16 14.87 -9.73
N GLU A 10 -5.15 14.85 -10.62
CA GLU A 10 -6.53 15.20 -10.29
C GLU A 10 -7.40 13.95 -10.00
N ILE A 11 -6.82 12.77 -9.98
CA ILE A 11 -7.56 11.51 -9.85
C ILE A 11 -7.38 10.96 -8.44
N ILE A 12 -8.51 10.68 -7.79
CA ILE A 12 -8.59 9.82 -6.60
C ILE A 12 -9.78 8.88 -6.79
N PHE A 13 -9.51 7.58 -6.84
CA PHE A 13 -10.50 6.53 -6.97
C PHE A 13 -10.79 5.93 -5.60
N PRO A 14 -12.04 6.01 -5.07
CA PRO A 14 -12.36 5.48 -3.75
C PRO A 14 -12.45 3.96 -3.79
N LEU A 15 -11.81 3.31 -2.82
CA LEU A 15 -11.82 1.86 -2.60
C LEU A 15 -12.42 1.55 -1.23
N GLY A 16 -13.38 0.61 -1.19
CA GLY A 16 -14.09 0.20 0.03
C GLY A 16 -15.53 -0.16 -0.27
N GLY A 17 -16.22 -0.76 0.69
CA GLY A 17 -17.64 -1.07 0.58
C GLY A 17 -18.52 0.18 0.61
N ILE A 18 -19.73 0.09 0.06
CA ILE A 18 -20.71 1.18 0.09
C ILE A 18 -21.09 1.48 1.53
N GLY A 19 -20.87 2.73 1.97
CA GLY A 19 -21.25 3.18 3.30
C GLY A 19 -20.32 2.72 4.45
N THR A 20 -19.19 2.09 4.17
CA THR A 20 -18.28 1.52 5.18
C THR A 20 -16.95 2.29 5.34
N GLY A 21 -16.82 3.43 4.70
CA GLY A 21 -15.56 4.16 4.58
C GLY A 21 -14.79 3.78 3.33
N CYS A 22 -13.71 4.52 3.05
CA CYS A 22 -12.90 4.27 1.86
C CYS A 22 -11.43 4.64 2.06
N ILE A 23 -10.61 4.10 1.18
CA ILE A 23 -9.23 4.51 0.94
C ILE A 23 -9.17 5.03 -0.49
N GLY A 24 -8.55 6.18 -0.72
CA GLY A 24 -8.36 6.73 -2.05
C GLY A 24 -7.13 6.12 -2.74
N LEU A 25 -7.30 5.67 -3.99
CA LEU A 25 -6.20 5.34 -4.87
C LEU A 25 -5.98 6.51 -5.84
N SER A 26 -4.85 7.18 -5.73
CA SER A 26 -4.52 8.31 -6.61
C SER A 26 -4.19 7.84 -8.02
N GLY A 27 -4.28 8.75 -9.00
CA GLY A 27 -3.97 8.44 -10.39
C GLY A 27 -2.53 7.99 -10.63
N ASP A 28 -1.61 8.29 -9.73
CA ASP A 28 -0.22 7.85 -9.77
C ASP A 28 0.07 6.59 -8.92
N GLY A 29 -0.94 6.00 -8.27
CA GLY A 29 -0.84 4.75 -7.52
C GLY A 29 -0.62 4.87 -6.02
N ARG A 30 -0.67 6.07 -5.44
CA ARG A 30 -0.57 6.25 -3.98
C ARG A 30 -1.89 5.97 -3.28
N LEU A 31 -1.78 5.47 -2.04
CA LEU A 31 -2.92 5.32 -1.14
C LEU A 31 -3.07 6.60 -0.29
N CYS A 32 -4.20 7.23 -0.37
CA CYS A 32 -4.52 8.49 0.31
C CYS A 32 -5.97 8.53 0.77
N ASP A 33 -6.41 9.64 1.35
CA ASP A 33 -7.79 9.81 1.79
C ASP A 33 -8.31 8.61 2.61
N TRP A 34 -7.61 8.31 3.70
CA TRP A 34 -7.98 7.22 4.60
C TRP A 34 -9.19 7.61 5.45
N GLU A 35 -10.38 7.45 4.88
CA GLU A 35 -11.66 7.80 5.51
C GLU A 35 -12.33 6.54 6.10
N ILE A 36 -11.61 5.87 7.01
CA ILE A 36 -12.00 4.57 7.59
C ILE A 36 -12.54 4.67 9.04
N PHE A 37 -12.59 5.88 9.62
CA PHE A 37 -13.06 6.12 10.99
C PHE A 37 -14.35 6.91 11.06
N ASN A 38 -15.26 6.70 10.13
CA ASN A 38 -16.56 7.37 10.05
C ASN A 38 -16.45 8.91 10.13
N ARG A 39 -15.43 9.47 9.54
CA ARG A 39 -15.20 10.93 9.47
C ARG A 39 -14.42 11.30 8.20
N PRO A 40 -14.62 12.50 7.64
CA PRO A 40 -13.83 13.01 6.54
C PRO A 40 -12.35 13.08 6.92
N ASN A 41 -11.48 12.63 6.03
CA ASN A 41 -10.04 12.64 6.23
C ASN A 41 -9.27 12.87 4.92
N LYS A 42 -9.73 13.86 4.14
CA LYS A 42 -9.15 14.20 2.84
C LYS A 42 -7.69 14.67 2.96
N GLY A 43 -6.87 14.26 2.01
CA GLY A 43 -5.44 14.55 2.00
C GLY A 43 -4.64 13.76 3.03
N SER A 44 -5.25 12.81 3.72
CA SER A 44 -4.57 11.98 4.71
C SER A 44 -3.74 10.87 4.07
N TYR A 45 -2.78 10.39 4.84
CA TYR A 45 -1.98 9.20 4.58
C TYR A 45 -1.96 8.32 5.82
N ASN A 46 -1.70 7.05 5.64
CA ASN A 46 -1.55 6.10 6.74
C ASN A 46 -0.08 5.64 6.82
N GLY A 47 0.73 6.43 7.48
CA GLY A 47 2.17 6.18 7.58
C GLY A 47 2.85 6.03 6.22
N TYR A 48 3.66 5.00 6.07
CA TYR A 48 4.31 4.60 4.83
C TYR A 48 3.55 3.49 4.09
N SER A 49 2.22 3.53 4.06
CA SER A 49 1.43 2.53 3.35
C SER A 49 1.67 2.62 1.85
N HIS A 50 2.18 1.55 1.25
CA HIS A 50 2.54 1.50 -0.16
C HIS A 50 2.73 0.06 -0.67
N ILE A 51 2.88 -0.07 -1.98
CA ILE A 51 3.30 -1.31 -2.62
C ILE A 51 4.70 -1.12 -3.20
N CYS A 52 5.63 -2.02 -2.87
CA CYS A 52 6.90 -2.17 -3.56
C CYS A 52 6.85 -3.35 -4.52
N VAL A 53 7.57 -3.26 -5.64
CA VAL A 53 7.76 -4.35 -6.58
C VAL A 53 9.24 -4.61 -6.81
N ILE A 54 9.58 -5.87 -6.96
CA ILE A 54 10.93 -6.37 -7.15
C ILE A 54 10.99 -7.11 -8.47
N ALA A 55 12.04 -6.91 -9.25
CA ALA A 55 12.41 -7.75 -10.38
C ALA A 55 13.83 -8.25 -10.20
N GLU A 56 14.02 -9.55 -10.23
CA GLU A 56 15.30 -10.21 -10.02
C GLU A 56 15.71 -11.04 -11.23
N THR A 57 16.90 -10.74 -11.76
CA THR A 57 17.51 -11.43 -12.92
C THR A 57 18.99 -11.69 -12.66
N LYS A 58 19.44 -12.96 -12.67
CA LYS A 58 20.87 -13.33 -12.60
C LYS A 58 21.69 -12.49 -11.61
N GLY A 59 21.19 -12.33 -10.37
CA GLY A 59 21.88 -11.58 -9.32
C GLY A 59 21.75 -10.05 -9.37
N LYS A 60 21.02 -9.52 -10.33
CA LYS A 60 20.63 -8.10 -10.35
C LYS A 60 19.18 -7.96 -9.87
N ARG A 61 18.98 -7.07 -8.91
CA ARG A 61 17.67 -6.77 -8.36
C ARG A 61 17.31 -5.31 -8.63
N SER A 62 16.11 -5.07 -9.12
CA SER A 62 15.50 -3.76 -9.26
C SER A 62 14.30 -3.68 -8.32
N VAL A 63 14.29 -2.70 -7.44
CA VAL A 63 13.19 -2.44 -6.50
C VAL A 63 12.61 -1.08 -6.81
N LYS A 64 11.29 -0.99 -6.93
CA LYS A 64 10.56 0.26 -7.11
C LYS A 64 9.33 0.30 -6.25
N VAL A 65 8.99 1.50 -5.78
CA VAL A 65 7.63 1.76 -5.27
C VAL A 65 6.68 1.78 -6.45
N LEU A 66 5.53 1.13 -6.33
CA LEU A 66 4.51 1.04 -7.38
C LEU A 66 3.69 2.33 -7.44
N ASN A 67 4.39 3.44 -7.61
CA ASN A 67 3.85 4.78 -7.75
C ASN A 67 4.54 5.47 -8.93
N GLY A 68 3.88 6.48 -9.49
CA GLY A 68 4.50 7.41 -10.43
C GLY A 68 5.55 8.29 -9.75
N ASP A 69 6.34 9.00 -10.56
CA ASP A 69 7.26 10.04 -10.08
C ASP A 69 6.50 11.11 -9.28
N LEU A 70 7.23 11.80 -8.41
CA LEU A 70 6.69 12.90 -7.63
C LEU A 70 6.06 13.95 -8.55
N MET A 71 4.76 14.02 -8.50
CA MET A 71 4.03 15.11 -9.11
C MET A 71 4.00 16.33 -8.18
N LYS A 72 3.74 17.49 -8.76
CA LYS A 72 3.28 18.65 -7.99
C LYS A 72 2.09 18.23 -7.12
N GLU A 73 1.86 18.97 -6.06
CA GLU A 73 0.74 18.72 -5.16
C GLU A 73 -0.56 18.41 -5.90
N LEU A 74 -1.30 17.45 -5.38
CA LEU A 74 -2.64 17.19 -5.84
C LEU A 74 -3.51 18.44 -5.61
N SER A 75 -4.32 18.83 -6.58
CA SER A 75 -5.29 19.90 -6.42
C SER A 75 -6.23 19.57 -5.26
N GLY A 76 -6.52 20.59 -4.43
CA GLY A 76 -7.40 20.41 -3.27
C GLY A 76 -6.75 19.72 -2.07
N ARG A 77 -5.49 19.33 -2.15
CA ARG A 77 -4.77 18.78 -1.01
C ARG A 77 -4.41 19.87 -0.01
N TYR A 78 -4.95 19.77 1.18
CA TYR A 78 -4.55 20.61 2.32
C TYR A 78 -3.34 19.96 3.01
N SER A 79 -2.14 20.27 2.56
CA SER A 79 -0.95 19.68 3.14
C SER A 79 -0.51 20.41 4.41
N LYS A 80 -1.17 20.16 5.52
CA LYS A 80 -0.54 20.37 6.83
C LYS A 80 0.61 19.39 7.07
N ALA A 81 0.63 18.28 6.34
CA ALA A 81 1.62 17.21 6.45
C ALA A 81 2.83 17.40 5.53
N ARG A 82 2.90 18.46 4.76
CA ARG A 82 4.03 18.75 3.86
C ARG A 82 5.37 18.80 4.58
N PHE A 83 5.32 19.14 5.84
CA PHE A 83 6.46 19.29 6.71
C PHE A 83 6.24 18.51 8.01
N ALA A 84 6.47 17.21 7.97
CA ALA A 84 6.52 16.42 9.19
C ALA A 84 7.77 16.84 9.98
N GLY A 85 7.60 17.21 11.24
CA GLY A 85 8.69 17.63 12.09
C GLY A 85 9.09 19.08 11.86
N TYR A 86 10.36 19.35 11.62
CA TYR A 86 10.95 20.69 11.58
C TYR A 86 10.74 21.46 10.27
N GLY A 87 9.77 21.11 9.46
CA GLY A 87 9.42 21.84 8.25
C GLY A 87 10.29 21.57 7.04
N PHE A 88 11.08 20.52 7.03
CA PHE A 88 11.87 20.09 5.88
C PHE A 88 11.88 18.57 5.72
N GLY A 89 12.25 18.13 4.53
CA GLY A 89 12.25 16.74 4.12
C GLY A 89 11.02 16.37 3.30
N PRO A 90 11.08 15.21 2.63
CA PRO A 90 9.99 14.74 1.80
C PRO A 90 8.80 14.31 2.65
N ASP A 91 7.61 14.47 2.09
CA ASP A 91 6.38 13.92 2.62
C ASP A 91 6.47 12.38 2.70
N ALA A 92 6.09 11.81 3.84
CA ALA A 92 6.10 10.36 4.05
C ALA A 92 5.30 9.61 2.98
N ALA A 93 4.16 10.16 2.57
CA ALA A 93 3.31 9.57 1.55
C ALA A 93 3.93 9.56 0.15
N ALA A 94 4.87 10.45 -0.11
CA ALA A 94 5.54 10.51 -1.40
C ALA A 94 6.59 9.42 -1.57
N MET A 95 6.97 8.69 -0.50
CA MET A 95 8.03 7.68 -0.52
C MET A 95 9.32 8.20 -1.15
N CYS A 96 9.63 9.49 -0.93
CA CYS A 96 10.81 10.15 -1.48
C CYS A 96 12.10 9.47 -1.02
N GLY A 97 13.03 9.33 -1.95
CA GLY A 97 14.26 8.59 -1.76
C GLY A 97 14.20 7.15 -2.28
N PHE A 98 13.00 6.68 -2.62
CA PHE A 98 12.79 5.38 -3.28
C PHE A 98 12.66 5.56 -4.79
N PRO A 99 13.11 4.61 -5.61
CA PRO A 99 12.85 4.64 -7.04
C PRO A 99 11.36 4.45 -7.35
N HIS A 100 10.82 5.32 -8.20
CA HIS A 100 9.45 5.30 -8.70
C HIS A 100 9.40 4.90 -10.16
N PHE A 101 8.20 4.67 -10.70
CA PHE A 101 7.97 4.47 -12.13
C PHE A 101 7.84 5.81 -12.85
N LYS A 102 8.48 5.93 -14.00
CA LYS A 102 8.41 7.17 -14.81
C LYS A 102 7.08 7.34 -15.52
N ASN A 103 6.50 6.22 -15.99
CA ASN A 103 5.29 6.25 -16.76
C ASN A 103 4.20 5.48 -16.04
N VAL A 104 3.06 6.15 -15.86
CA VAL A 104 1.84 5.57 -15.31
C VAL A 104 0.69 5.94 -16.23
N VAL A 105 -0.14 4.95 -16.53
CA VAL A 105 -1.42 5.14 -17.21
C VAL A 105 -2.51 4.65 -16.28
N PHE A 106 -3.48 5.50 -16.00
CA PHE A 106 -4.65 5.20 -15.18
C PHE A 106 -5.88 5.02 -16.06
N GLU A 107 -6.58 3.92 -15.88
CA GLU A 107 -7.86 3.62 -16.51
C GLU A 107 -8.90 3.40 -15.40
N GLY A 108 -9.93 4.28 -15.35
CA GLY A 108 -10.99 4.21 -14.35
C GLY A 108 -12.34 3.95 -14.98
N GLU A 109 -13.00 2.88 -14.54
CA GLU A 109 -14.39 2.53 -14.86
C GLU A 109 -14.97 1.78 -13.65
N PHE A 110 -15.77 2.50 -12.87
CA PHE A 110 -16.31 1.93 -11.62
C PHE A 110 -17.02 0.58 -11.90
N PRO A 111 -16.76 -0.46 -11.12
CA PRO A 111 -16.06 -0.47 -9.82
C PRO A 111 -14.55 -0.74 -9.91
N PHE A 112 -13.92 -0.60 -11.06
CA PHE A 112 -12.51 -0.94 -11.28
C PHE A 112 -11.65 0.30 -11.55
N ALA A 113 -10.45 0.30 -10.97
CA ALA A 113 -9.35 1.17 -11.35
C ALA A 113 -8.16 0.31 -11.76
N LYS A 114 -7.55 0.61 -12.91
CA LYS A 114 -6.41 -0.12 -13.45
C LYS A 114 -5.28 0.85 -13.72
N LEU A 115 -4.11 0.57 -13.17
CA LEU A 115 -2.90 1.34 -13.40
C LEU A 115 -1.86 0.45 -14.09
N THR A 116 -1.23 0.99 -15.12
CA THR A 116 -0.13 0.33 -15.82
C THR A 116 1.15 1.14 -15.62
N PHE A 117 2.18 0.50 -15.08
CA PHE A 117 3.46 1.10 -14.74
C PHE A 117 4.56 0.58 -15.66
N THR A 118 5.31 1.50 -16.27
CA THR A 118 6.47 1.17 -17.12
C THR A 118 7.65 2.08 -16.83
N ASP A 119 8.85 1.51 -16.91
CA ASP A 119 10.09 2.25 -16.71
C ASP A 119 11.26 1.51 -17.35
N GLY A 120 12.12 2.23 -18.06
CA GLY A 120 13.30 1.63 -18.72
C GLY A 120 14.32 1.01 -17.75
N SER A 121 14.27 1.32 -16.46
CA SER A 121 15.14 0.74 -15.42
C SER A 121 14.52 -0.44 -14.68
N PHE A 122 13.25 -0.77 -14.96
CA PHE A 122 12.55 -1.94 -14.42
C PHE A 122 12.21 -2.90 -15.57
N PRO A 123 12.64 -4.16 -15.54
CA PRO A 123 12.39 -5.07 -16.64
C PRO A 123 10.92 -5.53 -16.61
N GLY A 124 10.20 -5.26 -17.70
CA GLY A 124 8.80 -5.61 -17.83
C GLY A 124 7.83 -4.49 -17.45
N GLU A 125 6.58 -4.86 -17.34
CA GLU A 125 5.44 -4.00 -17.05
C GLU A 125 4.73 -4.51 -15.79
N VAL A 126 4.27 -3.60 -14.95
CA VAL A 126 3.47 -3.94 -13.77
C VAL A 126 2.09 -3.33 -13.93
N GLN A 127 1.05 -4.13 -13.71
CA GLN A 127 -0.33 -3.69 -13.72
C GLN A 127 -0.92 -3.88 -12.33
N LEU A 128 -1.49 -2.81 -11.79
CA LEU A 128 -2.29 -2.82 -10.57
C LEU A 128 -3.76 -2.67 -10.97
N THR A 129 -4.59 -3.62 -10.56
CA THR A 129 -6.04 -3.48 -10.65
C THR A 129 -6.59 -3.41 -9.23
N ALA A 130 -7.31 -2.34 -8.92
CA ALA A 130 -8.01 -2.18 -7.65
C ALA A 130 -9.51 -2.10 -7.92
N PHE A 131 -10.33 -2.66 -7.02
CA PHE A 131 -11.76 -2.68 -7.22
C PHE A 131 -12.55 -2.71 -5.92
N ASN A 132 -13.80 -2.32 -6.04
CA ASN A 132 -14.81 -2.39 -5.00
C ASN A 132 -15.70 -3.62 -5.21
N PRO A 133 -16.08 -4.34 -4.15
CA PRO A 133 -17.13 -5.35 -4.26
C PRO A 133 -18.46 -4.63 -4.50
N PHE A 134 -18.90 -4.60 -5.76
CA PHE A 134 -20.14 -3.92 -6.14
C PHE A 134 -21.04 -4.85 -6.94
N ILE A 135 -22.17 -5.18 -6.35
CA ILE A 135 -23.23 -5.97 -6.99
C ILE A 135 -24.53 -5.12 -6.94
N PRO A 136 -25.03 -4.65 -8.09
CA PRO A 136 -26.28 -3.86 -8.12
C PRO A 136 -27.42 -4.55 -7.39
N LEU A 137 -28.14 -3.80 -6.56
CA LEU A 137 -29.27 -4.26 -5.74
C LEU A 137 -28.92 -5.28 -4.63
N ASN A 138 -27.64 -5.53 -4.39
CA ASN A 138 -27.16 -6.33 -3.26
C ASN A 138 -26.34 -5.44 -2.32
N ALA A 139 -26.98 -4.90 -1.28
CA ALA A 139 -26.33 -3.98 -0.35
C ALA A 139 -25.36 -4.70 0.62
N GLU A 140 -25.63 -5.98 0.91
CA GLU A 140 -24.81 -6.78 1.83
C GLU A 140 -23.41 -7.01 1.25
N ASP A 141 -23.31 -7.61 0.07
CA ASP A 141 -22.02 -7.85 -0.58
C ASP A 141 -21.33 -6.56 -1.03
N SER A 142 -22.11 -5.56 -1.49
CA SER A 142 -21.56 -4.26 -1.87
C SER A 142 -21.07 -3.44 -0.67
N GLY A 143 -21.53 -3.75 0.52
CA GLY A 143 -21.16 -3.11 1.79
C GLY A 143 -19.96 -3.77 2.50
N ILE A 144 -19.33 -4.80 1.93
CA ILE A 144 -18.14 -5.44 2.53
C ILE A 144 -17.02 -4.38 2.70
N PRO A 145 -16.53 -4.14 3.95
CA PRO A 145 -15.54 -3.11 4.23
C PRO A 145 -14.13 -3.55 3.79
N ALA A 146 -13.93 -3.74 2.49
CA ALA A 146 -12.69 -4.21 1.92
C ALA A 146 -12.32 -3.48 0.64
N ALA A 147 -11.02 -3.33 0.41
CA ALA A 147 -10.43 -2.87 -0.85
C ALA A 147 -9.60 -4.03 -1.44
N PHE A 148 -9.84 -4.36 -2.68
CA PHE A 148 -9.18 -5.46 -3.38
C PHE A 148 -8.14 -4.95 -4.35
N PHE A 149 -6.97 -5.60 -4.35
CA PHE A 149 -5.85 -5.27 -5.22
C PHE A 149 -5.33 -6.52 -5.91
N SER A 150 -5.15 -6.46 -7.22
CA SER A 150 -4.52 -7.50 -8.01
C SER A 150 -3.29 -6.92 -8.70
N ILE A 151 -2.13 -7.56 -8.53
CA ILE A 151 -0.88 -7.15 -9.15
C ILE A 151 -0.47 -8.18 -10.18
N ARG A 152 -0.31 -7.73 -11.42
CA ARG A 152 0.10 -8.57 -12.54
C ARG A 152 1.42 -8.09 -13.10
N PHE A 153 2.36 -9.01 -13.26
CA PHE A 153 3.63 -8.77 -13.93
C PHE A 153 3.59 -9.30 -15.36
N ARG A 154 4.08 -8.51 -16.29
CA ARG A 154 4.27 -8.90 -17.69
C ARG A 154 5.76 -8.81 -18.02
N ASN A 155 6.40 -9.95 -18.21
CA ASN A 155 7.77 -9.99 -18.68
C ASN A 155 7.81 -9.62 -20.16
N THR A 156 8.43 -8.49 -20.49
CA THR A 156 8.61 -8.01 -21.86
C THR A 156 10.02 -8.29 -22.39
N THR A 157 10.82 -9.06 -21.65
CA THR A 157 12.20 -9.41 -22.00
C THR A 157 12.31 -10.86 -22.45
N GLN A 158 13.48 -11.27 -22.94
CA GLN A 158 13.79 -12.66 -23.28
C GLN A 158 14.47 -13.42 -22.15
N LYS A 159 14.48 -12.87 -20.93
CA LYS A 159 15.14 -13.46 -19.75
C LYS A 159 14.10 -13.93 -18.75
N ASP A 160 14.42 -15.00 -18.05
CA ASP A 160 13.63 -15.40 -16.89
C ASP A 160 13.79 -14.35 -15.78
N ILE A 161 12.67 -13.88 -15.27
CA ILE A 161 12.60 -12.88 -14.21
C ILE A 161 11.76 -13.42 -13.07
N ARG A 162 12.29 -13.34 -11.86
CA ARG A 162 11.51 -13.50 -10.65
C ARG A 162 10.99 -12.13 -10.22
N TYR A 163 9.69 -11.98 -10.26
CA TYR A 163 9.02 -10.80 -9.75
C TYR A 163 8.51 -11.04 -8.34
N ALA A 164 8.40 -9.97 -7.56
CA ALA A 164 7.70 -10.01 -6.29
C ALA A 164 6.98 -8.68 -6.04
N ALA A 165 5.93 -8.75 -5.23
CA ALA A 165 5.25 -7.59 -4.67
C ALA A 165 5.32 -7.65 -3.15
N VAL A 166 5.52 -6.51 -2.52
CA VAL A 166 5.46 -6.30 -1.07
C VAL A 166 4.46 -5.20 -0.82
N PHE A 167 3.34 -5.54 -0.21
CA PHE A 167 2.34 -4.55 0.19
C PHE A 167 2.50 -4.27 1.67
N SER A 168 2.68 -3.01 2.02
CA SER A 168 2.90 -2.55 3.38
C SER A 168 1.83 -1.57 3.80
N VAL A 169 1.33 -1.70 5.03
CA VAL A 169 0.30 -0.82 5.59
C VAL A 169 0.69 -0.42 7.01
N GLY A 170 0.54 0.87 7.30
CA GLY A 170 0.69 1.39 8.67
C GLY A 170 -0.50 1.02 9.54
N ASN A 171 -0.26 0.68 10.79
CA ASN A 171 -1.33 0.51 11.76
C ASN A 171 -1.97 1.89 12.02
N PRO A 172 -3.29 2.06 11.75
CA PRO A 172 -3.93 3.37 11.80
C PRO A 172 -4.27 3.84 13.23
N PHE A 173 -4.00 3.04 14.24
CA PHE A 173 -4.33 3.32 15.64
C PHE A 173 -3.16 3.94 16.38
N GLU A 174 -3.46 4.80 17.37
CA GLU A 174 -2.44 5.47 18.21
C GLU A 174 -1.62 4.48 19.02
N LYS A 175 -2.29 3.42 19.54
CA LYS A 175 -1.61 2.29 20.17
C LYS A 175 -1.76 1.08 19.28
N SER A 176 -0.68 0.68 18.66
CA SER A 176 -0.66 -0.37 17.66
C SER A 176 -0.22 -1.71 18.24
N ARG A 177 -0.92 -2.76 17.81
CA ARG A 177 -0.51 -4.15 17.94
C ARG A 177 -0.81 -4.87 16.64
N ASN A 178 0.15 -5.62 16.12
CA ASN A 178 -0.03 -6.39 14.92
C ASN A 178 0.09 -7.88 15.25
N ALA A 179 -0.73 -8.70 14.60
CA ALA A 179 -0.74 -10.15 14.78
C ALA A 179 -1.02 -10.84 13.44
N SER A 180 -0.74 -12.12 13.34
CA SER A 180 -1.17 -12.90 12.15
C SER A 180 -2.69 -12.84 11.99
N ALA A 181 -3.16 -12.79 10.75
CA ALA A 181 -4.60 -12.76 10.43
C ALA A 181 -5.33 -14.08 10.72
N GLY A 182 -4.61 -15.13 11.12
CA GLY A 182 -5.16 -16.44 11.47
C GLY A 182 -5.12 -17.46 10.32
N GLU A 183 -5.84 -18.55 10.49
CA GLU A 183 -5.81 -19.66 9.53
C GLU A 183 -6.50 -19.32 8.21
N GLY A 184 -5.91 -19.75 7.11
CA GLY A 184 -6.51 -19.74 5.78
C GLY A 184 -6.02 -18.62 4.84
N LEU A 185 -5.51 -17.51 5.35
CA LEU A 185 -4.92 -16.43 4.57
C LEU A 185 -3.55 -16.04 5.14
N CYS A 186 -2.60 -15.76 4.27
CA CYS A 186 -1.35 -15.10 4.68
C CYS A 186 -1.64 -13.61 4.88
N GLY A 187 -1.54 -13.13 6.14
CA GLY A 187 -1.90 -11.76 6.43
C GLY A 187 -1.64 -11.32 7.85
N VAL A 188 -1.71 -10.01 8.04
CA VAL A 188 -1.49 -9.34 9.33
C VAL A 188 -2.70 -8.49 9.70
N THR A 189 -3.21 -8.69 10.90
CA THR A 189 -4.25 -7.85 11.51
C THR A 189 -3.60 -6.79 12.37
N LEU A 190 -3.91 -5.54 12.07
CA LEU A 190 -3.43 -4.34 12.74
C LEU A 190 -4.52 -3.86 13.71
N CYS A 191 -4.31 -4.07 15.00
CA CYS A 191 -5.29 -3.84 16.05
C CYS A 191 -5.01 -2.56 16.84
N ASN A 192 -6.08 -2.04 17.47
CA ASN A 192 -5.96 -0.99 18.49
C ASN A 192 -5.67 -1.60 19.86
N ALA A 193 -4.43 -1.50 20.33
CA ALA A 193 -4.04 -2.00 21.64
C ALA A 193 -4.63 -1.21 22.82
N ALA A 194 -5.29 -0.08 22.58
CA ALA A 194 -5.96 0.72 23.63
C ALA A 194 -7.44 0.33 23.80
N ALA A 195 -8.02 -0.46 22.91
CA ALA A 195 -9.43 -0.82 22.92
C ALA A 195 -9.59 -2.30 22.50
N GLU A 196 -9.31 -3.19 23.43
CA GLU A 196 -9.39 -4.65 23.22
C GLU A 196 -10.81 -5.21 23.43
N ASP A 197 -11.70 -4.45 24.11
CA ASP A 197 -13.10 -4.85 24.27
C ASP A 197 -13.87 -4.60 22.96
N PRO A 198 -14.46 -5.65 22.34
CA PRO A 198 -15.27 -5.51 21.12
C PRO A 198 -16.45 -4.55 21.23
N ASN A 199 -16.91 -4.24 22.44
CA ASN A 199 -17.99 -3.29 22.67
C ASN A 199 -17.51 -1.84 22.86
N ALA A 200 -16.21 -1.60 22.93
CA ALA A 200 -15.67 -0.25 23.06
C ALA A 200 -15.78 0.51 21.73
N ILE A 201 -16.13 1.80 21.79
CA ILE A 201 -16.23 2.67 20.61
C ILE A 201 -14.91 2.73 19.81
N GLY A 202 -13.77 2.63 20.50
CA GLY A 202 -12.45 2.64 19.88
C GLY A 202 -11.98 1.26 19.38
N TYR A 203 -12.78 0.20 19.56
CA TYR A 203 -12.45 -1.12 19.05
C TYR A 203 -12.45 -1.13 17.53
N GLY A 204 -11.50 -1.83 16.94
CA GLY A 204 -11.40 -2.02 15.50
C GLY A 204 -10.05 -2.58 15.09
N ASP A 205 -10.02 -3.09 13.88
CA ASP A 205 -8.82 -3.59 13.24
C ASP A 205 -8.80 -3.25 11.75
N LEU A 206 -7.62 -3.41 11.16
CA LEU A 206 -7.40 -3.35 9.73
C LEU A 206 -6.57 -4.56 9.35
N THR A 207 -7.09 -5.44 8.52
CA THR A 207 -6.37 -6.62 8.05
C THR A 207 -5.80 -6.42 6.66
N LEU A 208 -4.51 -6.70 6.52
CA LEU A 208 -3.80 -6.80 5.24
C LEU A 208 -3.53 -8.28 4.96
N ALA A 209 -4.12 -8.83 3.91
CA ALA A 209 -3.97 -10.25 3.57
C ALA A 209 -3.82 -10.49 2.08
N THR A 210 -3.33 -11.67 1.72
CA THR A 210 -3.17 -12.12 0.32
C THR A 210 -3.47 -13.61 0.19
N ASP A 211 -4.05 -13.98 -0.94
CA ASP A 211 -4.28 -15.36 -1.38
C ASP A 211 -3.17 -15.90 -2.31
N ALA A 212 -2.13 -15.11 -2.55
CA ALA A 212 -1.05 -15.48 -3.45
C ALA A 212 -0.30 -16.73 -2.94
N PRO A 213 -0.06 -17.74 -3.78
CA PRO A 213 0.66 -18.95 -3.37
C PRO A 213 2.08 -18.66 -2.89
N GLY A 214 2.49 -19.25 -1.77
CA GLY A 214 3.82 -19.09 -1.19
C GLY A 214 4.08 -17.68 -0.66
N ALA A 215 3.04 -16.96 -0.31
CA ALA A 215 3.13 -15.66 0.34
C ALA A 215 3.78 -15.76 1.72
N GLY A 216 4.34 -14.64 2.17
CA GLY A 216 4.85 -14.45 3.52
C GLY A 216 4.37 -13.14 4.11
N GLU A 217 4.49 -13.04 5.41
CA GLU A 217 4.09 -11.86 6.18
C GLU A 217 5.23 -11.35 7.06
N GLN A 218 5.21 -10.06 7.35
CA GLN A 218 6.07 -9.39 8.31
C GLN A 218 5.18 -8.58 9.23
N HIS A 219 5.05 -8.99 10.50
CA HIS A 219 4.14 -8.36 11.45
C HIS A 219 4.58 -6.95 11.81
N TYR A 220 5.89 -6.73 11.88
CA TYR A 220 6.43 -5.43 12.24
C TYR A 220 7.64 -5.06 11.40
N TRP A 221 7.68 -3.80 10.97
CA TRP A 221 8.92 -3.16 10.56
C TRP A 221 9.84 -2.92 11.76
N TYR A 222 11.08 -2.55 11.48
CA TYR A 222 11.98 -2.11 12.53
C TYR A 222 11.41 -0.85 13.22
N ARG A 223 11.29 -0.88 14.54
CA ARG A 223 10.95 0.28 15.37
C ARG A 223 12.20 1.12 15.59
N GLY A 224 12.32 2.24 14.93
CA GLY A 224 13.43 3.17 15.06
C GLY A 224 12.94 4.61 15.18
N ALA A 225 13.87 5.53 15.37
CA ALA A 225 13.59 6.96 15.40
C ALA A 225 13.61 7.56 13.98
N TRP A 226 12.98 8.71 13.80
CA TRP A 226 13.01 9.51 12.57
C TRP A 226 12.55 8.72 11.33
N LYS A 227 13.49 8.50 10.42
CA LYS A 227 13.27 7.78 9.16
C LYS A 227 13.86 6.36 9.15
N ASP A 228 14.39 5.91 10.28
CA ASP A 228 15.01 4.59 10.38
C ASP A 228 14.09 3.43 9.96
N PRO A 229 12.78 3.42 10.32
CA PRO A 229 11.90 2.34 9.92
C PRO A 229 11.84 2.17 8.40
N ILE A 230 11.67 3.26 7.65
CA ILE A 230 11.54 3.19 6.20
C ILE A 230 12.88 2.88 5.51
N VAL A 231 14.00 3.41 6.02
CA VAL A 231 15.34 3.11 5.49
C VAL A 231 15.69 1.64 5.70
N THR A 232 15.41 1.12 6.91
CA THR A 232 15.62 -0.29 7.23
C THR A 232 14.77 -1.20 6.34
N PHE A 233 13.47 -0.89 6.21
CA PHE A 233 12.57 -1.63 5.33
C PHE A 233 13.06 -1.65 3.88
N TYR A 234 13.51 -0.52 3.35
CA TYR A 234 14.04 -0.48 1.98
C TYR A 234 15.27 -1.36 1.81
N ASN A 235 16.20 -1.34 2.75
CA ASN A 235 17.37 -2.18 2.73
C ASN A 235 17.00 -3.68 2.80
N GLU A 236 15.98 -4.04 3.57
CA GLU A 236 15.48 -5.41 3.65
C GLU A 236 14.86 -5.87 2.34
N VAL A 237 14.02 -5.03 1.71
CA VAL A 237 13.45 -5.33 0.40
C VAL A 237 14.55 -5.43 -0.68
N GLN A 238 15.57 -4.60 -0.60
CA GLN A 238 16.77 -4.69 -1.46
C GLN A 238 17.58 -5.98 -1.22
N ALA A 239 17.64 -6.45 0.01
CA ALA A 239 18.26 -7.72 0.33
C ALA A 239 17.49 -8.94 -0.20
N GLY A 240 16.17 -8.80 -0.36
CA GLY A 240 15.26 -9.79 -0.97
C GLY A 240 14.36 -10.49 0.02
N LEU A 241 13.53 -11.36 -0.51
CA LEU A 241 12.58 -12.13 0.28
C LEU A 241 13.19 -13.45 0.78
N PRO A 242 12.73 -13.98 1.96
CA PRO A 242 11.70 -13.43 2.83
C PRO A 242 12.16 -12.20 3.60
N LEU A 243 11.21 -11.33 4.01
CA LEU A 243 11.50 -10.21 4.89
C LEU A 243 11.78 -10.71 6.32
N PRO A 244 12.62 -10.00 7.11
CA PRO A 244 12.93 -10.38 8.48
C PRO A 244 11.68 -10.42 9.37
N HIS A 245 11.53 -11.48 10.14
CA HIS A 245 10.50 -11.59 11.16
C HIS A 245 10.85 -10.74 12.38
N ARG A 246 9.87 -10.02 12.91
CA ARG A 246 9.96 -9.23 14.14
C ARG A 246 8.67 -9.32 14.93
N GLU A 247 8.85 -9.44 16.24
CA GLU A 247 7.76 -9.37 17.22
C GLU A 247 8.11 -8.38 18.32
N TYR A 248 7.10 -7.68 18.81
CA TYR A 248 7.23 -6.76 19.93
C TYR A 248 6.13 -7.06 20.96
N SER A 249 6.55 -7.25 22.21
CA SER A 249 5.63 -7.53 23.34
C SER A 249 4.82 -6.30 23.74
N GLU A 250 5.36 -5.11 23.55
CA GLU A 250 4.72 -3.85 23.95
C GLU A 250 3.99 -3.21 22.76
N ALA A 251 2.85 -2.58 23.07
CA ALA A 251 2.14 -1.77 22.09
C ALA A 251 3.05 -0.65 21.57
N GLY A 252 3.00 -0.41 20.26
CA GLY A 252 3.75 0.64 19.59
C GLY A 252 2.91 1.84 19.21
N CYS A 253 3.49 2.69 18.37
CA CYS A 253 2.84 3.79 17.68
C CYS A 253 3.39 3.89 16.27
N GLY A 254 2.50 3.90 15.29
CA GLY A 254 2.90 4.02 13.88
C GLY A 254 3.61 2.77 13.33
N ASP A 255 3.35 1.60 13.89
CA ASP A 255 3.86 0.32 13.38
C ASP A 255 3.38 0.06 11.96
N HIS A 256 4.18 -0.67 11.20
CA HIS A 256 3.84 -1.11 9.85
C HIS A 256 3.94 -2.62 9.74
N ALA A 257 3.06 -3.20 8.95
CA ALA A 257 3.10 -4.60 8.57
C ALA A 257 3.20 -4.75 7.06
N SER A 258 3.65 -5.90 6.60
CA SER A 258 3.76 -6.21 5.17
C SER A 258 3.30 -7.62 4.87
N VAL A 259 2.69 -7.81 3.70
CA VAL A 259 2.54 -9.11 3.06
C VAL A 259 3.29 -9.11 1.75
N TYR A 260 3.82 -10.26 1.34
CA TYR A 260 4.61 -10.35 0.11
C TYR A 260 4.44 -11.70 -0.57
N ALA A 261 4.56 -11.68 -1.89
CA ALA A 261 4.56 -12.89 -2.70
C ALA A 261 5.47 -12.72 -3.92
N SER A 262 5.89 -13.84 -4.52
CA SER A 262 6.73 -13.83 -5.70
C SER A 262 6.24 -14.80 -6.78
N VAL A 263 6.52 -14.46 -8.04
CA VAL A 263 6.19 -15.25 -9.21
C VAL A 263 7.36 -15.23 -10.21
N SER A 264 7.59 -16.34 -10.88
CA SER A 264 8.59 -16.42 -11.94
C SER A 264 7.93 -16.40 -13.32
N CYS A 265 8.46 -15.58 -14.20
CA CYS A 265 7.97 -15.42 -15.58
C CYS A 265 9.14 -15.48 -16.57
#